data_e505b9363914e6f01058092c819e7d58
#
_entry.id   e505b9363914e6f01058092c819e7d58
#
_cell.length_a   1.000
_cell.length_b   1.000
_cell.length_c   1.000
_cell.angle_alpha   90.00
_cell.angle_beta   90.00
_cell.angle_gamma   90.00
#
_symmetry.space_group_name_H-M   'P 1'
#
loop_
_entity.id
_entity.type
_entity.pdbx_description
1 polymer ?
#
loop_
_entity_poly.entity_id
_entity_poly.type
_entity_poly.pdbx_seq_one_letter_code
_entity_poly.pdbx_strand_id
1 'polypeptide(L)'
;ALSGIRSFYPVPFELVAIAVDLGYEDFDLSPVKALCDELSVEFYVVKTDIGRISLEKSKNQASPCSWCAKLRKGALNDFALSVGCNKIAYAHHMDDIIETMFLSLLYEGQFYSFAPVTQLDGSGLAIIRPLMYVGESDVKGFKNKYNLPVCKNPCPYDGHTRREYVKQLVRQLNMENPGVKKRLFSAIQ
;
A
#
# COMPACT_ATOMS: atom_id res chain seq x y z
N ALA A 1 -13.64 -5.01 0.54
CA ALA A 1 -14.29 -3.69 0.57
C ALA A 1 -14.81 -3.30 -0.83
N LEU A 2 -13.95 -3.06 -1.82
CA LEU A 2 -14.39 -2.63 -3.16
C LEU A 2 -15.33 -3.64 -3.85
N SER A 3 -15.08 -4.95 -3.71
CA SER A 3 -15.96 -5.98 -4.23
C SER A 3 -17.39 -5.89 -3.64
N GLY A 4 -17.50 -5.63 -2.33
CA GLY A 4 -18.80 -5.40 -1.70
C GLY A 4 -19.48 -4.10 -2.17
N ILE A 5 -18.71 -3.02 -2.35
CA ILE A 5 -19.24 -1.74 -2.84
C ILE A 5 -19.76 -1.87 -4.30
N ARG A 6 -19.11 -2.68 -5.13
CA ARG A 6 -19.46 -2.88 -6.53
C ARG A 6 -20.93 -3.26 -6.75
N SER A 7 -21.52 -3.99 -5.79
CA SER A 7 -22.90 -4.49 -5.90
C SER A 7 -23.98 -3.42 -5.75
N PHE A 8 -23.70 -2.28 -5.13
CA PHE A 8 -24.69 -1.24 -4.84
C PHE A 8 -24.24 0.18 -5.21
N TYR A 9 -23.00 0.36 -5.69
CA TYR A 9 -22.53 1.68 -6.08
C TYR A 9 -23.28 2.17 -7.34
N PRO A 10 -23.76 3.44 -7.37
CA PRO A 10 -24.61 3.93 -8.45
C PRO A 10 -23.95 3.92 -9.84
N VAL A 11 -22.63 4.09 -9.88
CA VAL A 11 -21.86 4.06 -11.12
C VAL A 11 -21.14 2.71 -11.20
N PRO A 12 -21.45 1.87 -12.21
CA PRO A 12 -20.80 0.57 -12.33
C PRO A 12 -19.30 0.73 -12.56
N PHE A 13 -18.52 -0.17 -11.98
CA PHE A 13 -17.08 -0.26 -12.18
C PHE A 13 -16.61 -1.71 -12.16
N GLU A 14 -15.55 -1.97 -12.85
CA GLU A 14 -14.88 -3.27 -12.86
C GLU A 14 -13.70 -3.29 -11.90
N LEU A 15 -13.37 -4.48 -11.41
CA LEU A 15 -12.25 -4.69 -10.50
C LEU A 15 -11.33 -5.75 -11.07
N VAL A 16 -10.05 -5.44 -11.05
CA VAL A 16 -8.98 -6.41 -11.20
C VAL A 16 -8.03 -6.31 -10.01
N ALA A 17 -7.49 -7.41 -9.58
CA ALA A 17 -6.47 -7.45 -8.54
C ALA A 17 -5.10 -7.71 -9.19
N ILE A 18 -4.10 -6.91 -8.83
CA ILE A 18 -2.76 -6.99 -9.40
C ILE A 18 -1.76 -7.11 -8.25
N ALA A 19 -0.95 -8.16 -8.26
CA ALA A 19 0.21 -8.31 -7.39
C ALA A 19 1.50 -8.15 -8.20
N VAL A 20 2.45 -7.39 -7.67
CA VAL A 20 3.80 -7.30 -8.25
C VAL A 20 4.70 -8.23 -7.46
N ASP A 21 5.15 -9.31 -8.10
CA ASP A 21 6.14 -10.22 -7.57
C ASP A 21 7.53 -9.61 -7.75
N LEU A 22 8.25 -9.44 -6.67
CA LEU A 22 9.57 -8.79 -6.64
C LEU A 22 10.73 -9.74 -6.97
N GLY A 23 10.43 -11.03 -7.21
CA GLY A 23 11.42 -12.04 -7.53
C GLY A 23 12.16 -12.60 -6.31
N TYR A 24 11.55 -12.53 -5.12
CA TYR A 24 12.02 -13.26 -3.95
C TYR A 24 11.46 -14.68 -3.93
N GLU A 25 12.23 -15.62 -3.40
CA GLU A 25 11.78 -16.98 -3.14
C GLU A 25 10.63 -17.01 -2.10
N ASP A 26 9.84 -18.08 -2.11
CA ASP A 26 8.74 -18.31 -1.15
C ASP A 26 7.61 -17.27 -1.15
N PHE A 27 7.36 -16.60 -2.26
CA PHE A 27 6.22 -15.69 -2.37
C PHE A 27 4.97 -16.41 -2.87
N ASP A 28 4.24 -17.01 -1.94
CA ASP A 28 2.98 -17.72 -2.24
C ASP A 28 1.78 -16.77 -2.25
N LEU A 29 1.18 -16.61 -3.43
CA LEU A 29 -0.02 -15.79 -3.66
C LEU A 29 -1.29 -16.65 -3.83
N SER A 30 -1.19 -17.97 -3.70
CA SER A 30 -2.33 -18.88 -3.90
C SER A 30 -3.53 -18.57 -2.99
N PRO A 31 -3.36 -18.18 -1.70
CA PRO A 31 -4.50 -17.81 -0.86
C PRO A 31 -5.21 -16.53 -1.31
N VAL A 32 -4.44 -15.57 -1.86
CA VAL A 32 -5.02 -14.33 -2.42
C VAL A 32 -5.75 -14.61 -3.71
N LYS A 33 -5.19 -15.47 -4.57
CA LYS A 33 -5.85 -15.91 -5.80
C LYS A 33 -7.19 -16.58 -5.50
N ALA A 34 -7.21 -17.52 -4.57
CA ALA A 34 -8.45 -18.21 -4.15
C ALA A 34 -9.53 -17.21 -3.68
N LEU A 35 -9.16 -16.20 -2.88
CA LEU A 35 -10.08 -15.14 -2.47
C LEU A 35 -10.59 -14.31 -3.67
N CYS A 36 -9.73 -14.01 -4.64
CA CYS A 36 -10.14 -13.27 -5.83
C CYS A 36 -11.12 -14.09 -6.68
N ASP A 37 -10.88 -15.39 -6.84
CA ASP A 37 -11.77 -16.32 -7.54
C ASP A 37 -13.15 -16.36 -6.84
N GLU A 38 -13.19 -16.47 -5.50
CA GLU A 38 -14.43 -16.42 -4.69
C GLU A 38 -15.20 -15.12 -4.89
N LEU A 39 -14.50 -14.00 -4.97
CA LEU A 39 -15.08 -12.67 -5.14
C LEU A 39 -15.40 -12.31 -6.61
N SER A 40 -15.15 -13.23 -7.56
CA SER A 40 -15.26 -12.99 -9.00
C SER A 40 -14.47 -11.73 -9.44
N VAL A 41 -13.22 -11.65 -8.97
CA VAL A 41 -12.26 -10.60 -9.31
C VAL A 41 -11.08 -11.24 -10.04
N GLU A 42 -10.80 -10.78 -11.25
CA GLU A 42 -9.66 -11.25 -12.03
C GLU A 42 -8.35 -10.91 -11.32
N PHE A 43 -7.40 -11.86 -11.25
CA PHE A 43 -6.16 -11.72 -10.53
C PHE A 43 -4.94 -11.90 -11.42
N TYR A 44 -4.07 -10.90 -11.42
CA TYR A 44 -2.83 -10.89 -12.18
C TYR A 44 -1.59 -10.83 -11.28
N VAL A 45 -0.54 -11.52 -11.71
CA VAL A 45 0.78 -11.47 -11.07
C VAL A 45 1.80 -10.95 -12.06
N VAL A 46 2.34 -9.77 -11.78
CA VAL A 46 3.42 -9.16 -12.58
C VAL A 46 4.77 -9.63 -12.02
N LYS A 47 5.38 -10.59 -12.67
CA LYS A 47 6.70 -11.12 -12.27
C LYS A 47 7.81 -10.13 -12.63
N THR A 48 8.69 -9.84 -11.69
CA THR A 48 9.80 -8.89 -11.87
C THR A 48 11.04 -9.32 -11.09
N ASP A 49 12.19 -8.72 -11.41
CA ASP A 49 13.45 -8.83 -10.65
C ASP A 49 13.71 -7.61 -9.75
N ILE A 50 12.66 -6.90 -9.35
CA ILE A 50 12.78 -5.63 -8.60
C ILE A 50 13.55 -5.81 -7.30
N GLY A 51 13.38 -6.94 -6.61
CA GLY A 51 14.11 -7.24 -5.38
C GLY A 51 15.62 -7.17 -5.60
N ARG A 52 16.13 -7.92 -6.58
CA ARG A 52 17.56 -7.95 -6.95
C ARG A 52 18.05 -6.59 -7.43
N ILE A 53 17.32 -5.95 -8.34
CA ILE A 53 17.69 -4.63 -8.91
C ILE A 53 17.79 -3.57 -7.82
N SER A 54 16.87 -3.57 -6.86
CA SER A 54 16.85 -2.60 -5.76
C SER A 54 18.05 -2.76 -4.84
N LEU A 55 18.49 -3.99 -4.59
CA LEU A 55 19.69 -4.29 -3.82
C LEU A 55 20.96 -3.83 -4.55
N GLU A 56 21.07 -4.11 -5.83
CA GLU A 56 22.21 -3.70 -6.66
C GLU A 56 22.35 -2.16 -6.70
N LYS A 57 21.24 -1.45 -6.94
CA LYS A 57 21.23 0.01 -7.00
C LYS A 57 21.48 0.69 -5.66
N SER A 58 21.19 0.04 -4.53
CA SER A 58 21.40 0.60 -3.19
C SER A 58 22.87 0.65 -2.76
N LYS A 59 23.76 -0.08 -3.41
CA LYS A 59 25.21 -0.05 -3.13
C LYS A 59 25.82 1.36 -3.27
N ASN A 60 25.15 2.27 -3.98
CA ASN A 60 25.55 3.65 -4.22
C ASN A 60 24.80 4.68 -3.36
N GLN A 61 24.56 4.43 -2.07
CA GLN A 61 24.01 5.35 -1.07
C GLN A 61 22.47 5.55 -1.02
N ALA A 62 21.68 4.99 -1.92
CA ALA A 62 20.22 5.05 -1.83
C ALA A 62 19.64 3.86 -1.06
N SER A 63 18.59 4.07 -0.26
CA SER A 63 17.90 2.98 0.43
C SER A 63 17.31 1.98 -0.58
N PRO A 64 17.52 0.65 -0.40
CA PRO A 64 16.89 -0.36 -1.27
C PRO A 64 15.36 -0.22 -1.30
N CYS A 65 14.74 0.15 -0.19
CA CYS A 65 13.29 0.35 -0.11
C CYS A 65 12.81 1.50 -1.00
N SER A 66 13.57 2.57 -1.15
CA SER A 66 13.24 3.68 -2.03
C SER A 66 13.21 3.26 -3.50
N TRP A 67 14.24 2.52 -3.95
CA TRP A 67 14.27 1.97 -5.30
C TRP A 67 13.16 0.94 -5.54
N CYS A 68 12.97 0.03 -4.59
CA CYS A 68 11.90 -0.96 -4.66
C CYS A 68 10.51 -0.29 -4.80
N ALA A 69 10.22 0.73 -3.99
CA ALA A 69 8.96 1.45 -4.05
C ALA A 69 8.74 2.12 -5.41
N LYS A 70 9.79 2.76 -5.96
CA LYS A 70 9.73 3.43 -7.27
C LYS A 70 9.48 2.44 -8.42
N LEU A 71 10.27 1.36 -8.47
CA LEU A 71 10.18 0.36 -9.53
C LEU A 71 8.85 -0.42 -9.46
N ARG A 72 8.43 -0.81 -8.25
CA ARG A 72 7.16 -1.50 -8.03
C ARG A 72 5.96 -0.64 -8.46
N LYS A 73 6.01 0.66 -8.15
CA LYS A 73 4.96 1.59 -8.60
C LYS A 73 4.93 1.70 -10.12
N GLY A 74 6.08 1.78 -10.79
CA GLY A 74 6.17 1.80 -12.25
C GLY A 74 5.56 0.53 -12.86
N ALA A 75 6.03 -0.66 -12.44
CA ALA A 75 5.54 -1.93 -12.95
C ALA A 75 4.02 -2.11 -12.75
N LEU A 76 3.50 -1.68 -11.60
CA LEU A 76 2.05 -1.72 -11.33
C LEU A 76 1.27 -0.77 -12.26
N ASN A 77 1.76 0.46 -12.44
CA ASN A 77 1.11 1.45 -13.29
C ASN A 77 1.07 0.99 -14.76
N ASP A 78 2.19 0.50 -15.27
CA ASP A 78 2.31 0.04 -16.67
C ASP A 78 1.38 -1.14 -16.92
N PHE A 79 1.33 -2.10 -15.99
CA PHE A 79 0.44 -3.24 -16.11
C PHE A 79 -1.04 -2.83 -15.99
N ALA A 80 -1.39 -1.97 -15.05
CA ALA A 80 -2.75 -1.47 -14.89
C ALA A 80 -3.26 -0.79 -16.18
N LEU A 81 -2.41 0.01 -16.82
CA LEU A 81 -2.74 0.62 -18.13
C LEU A 81 -2.94 -0.44 -19.22
N SER A 82 -2.07 -1.45 -19.27
CA SER A 82 -2.13 -2.50 -20.31
C SER A 82 -3.42 -3.34 -20.25
N VAL A 83 -4.04 -3.44 -19.06
CA VAL A 83 -5.34 -4.12 -18.86
C VAL A 83 -6.52 -3.14 -18.82
N GLY A 84 -6.33 -1.89 -19.24
CA GLY A 84 -7.40 -0.91 -19.40
C GLY A 84 -7.89 -0.24 -18.12
N CYS A 85 -7.16 -0.35 -17.01
CA CYS A 85 -7.51 0.35 -15.77
C CYS A 85 -7.32 1.85 -15.91
N ASN A 86 -8.25 2.62 -15.33
CA ASN A 86 -8.16 4.08 -15.20
C ASN A 86 -7.91 4.54 -13.77
N LYS A 87 -7.95 3.63 -12.80
CA LYS A 87 -7.70 3.90 -11.38
C LYS A 87 -6.90 2.78 -10.74
N ILE A 88 -6.04 3.13 -9.80
CA ILE A 88 -5.35 2.19 -8.91
C ILE A 88 -5.79 2.49 -7.47
N ALA A 89 -6.40 1.50 -6.81
CA ALA A 89 -6.79 1.60 -5.42
C ALA A 89 -5.69 1.04 -4.51
N TYR A 90 -5.03 1.91 -3.75
CA TYR A 90 -4.12 1.48 -2.69
C TYR A 90 -4.85 1.31 -1.36
N ALA A 91 -4.47 0.29 -0.61
CA ALA A 91 -5.02 0.02 0.72
C ALA A 91 -4.38 0.85 1.84
N HIS A 92 -3.82 2.03 1.52
CA HIS A 92 -3.29 2.93 2.54
C HIS A 92 -4.39 3.37 3.49
N HIS A 93 -4.13 3.24 4.77
CA HIS A 93 -5.05 3.58 5.86
C HIS A 93 -4.55 4.82 6.66
N MET A 94 -5.32 5.26 7.65
CA MET A 94 -5.02 6.47 8.43
C MET A 94 -3.62 6.44 9.05
N ASP A 95 -3.18 5.29 9.57
CA ASP A 95 -1.86 5.16 10.19
C ASP A 95 -0.73 5.33 9.17
N ASP A 96 -0.89 4.83 7.92
CA ASP A 96 0.10 5.04 6.84
C ASP A 96 0.28 6.52 6.50
N ILE A 97 -0.80 7.30 6.56
CA ILE A 97 -0.80 8.74 6.31
C ILE A 97 0.03 9.45 7.37
N ILE A 98 -0.20 9.12 8.66
CA ILE A 98 0.55 9.66 9.79
C ILE A 98 2.02 9.24 9.71
N GLU A 99 2.29 7.96 9.46
CA GLU A 99 3.66 7.44 9.33
C GLU A 99 4.42 8.12 8.20
N THR A 100 3.76 8.37 7.06
CA THR A 100 4.39 9.05 5.91
C THR A 100 4.70 10.50 6.23
N MET A 101 3.83 11.21 6.94
CA MET A 101 4.09 12.57 7.41
C MET A 101 5.33 12.60 8.32
N PHE A 102 5.43 11.69 9.30
CA PHE A 102 6.60 11.60 10.17
C PHE A 102 7.88 11.23 9.40
N LEU A 103 7.81 10.31 8.45
CA LEU A 103 8.95 9.98 7.60
C LEU A 103 9.45 11.21 6.82
N SER A 104 8.52 11.97 6.24
CA SER A 104 8.86 13.18 5.50
C SER A 104 9.45 14.26 6.42
N LEU A 105 8.89 14.47 7.60
CA LEU A 105 9.42 15.44 8.58
C LEU A 105 10.82 15.05 9.08
N LEU A 106 11.01 13.79 9.48
CA LEU A 106 12.24 13.35 10.15
C LEU A 106 13.42 13.12 9.20
N TYR A 107 13.15 12.75 7.95
CA TYR A 107 14.20 12.31 7.02
C TYR A 107 14.33 13.18 5.77
N GLU A 108 13.31 13.99 5.44
CA GLU A 108 13.29 14.84 4.26
C GLU A 108 13.16 16.34 4.59
N GLY A 109 12.85 16.67 5.85
CA GLY A 109 12.64 18.06 6.29
C GLY A 109 11.41 18.70 5.67
N GLN A 110 10.43 17.94 5.26
CA GLN A 110 9.22 18.39 4.58
C GLN A 110 7.97 17.95 5.31
N PHE A 111 6.92 18.75 5.25
CA PHE A 111 5.59 18.35 5.69
C PHE A 111 4.82 17.80 4.50
N TYR A 112 4.85 16.50 4.34
CA TYR A 112 4.20 15.82 3.22
C TYR A 112 3.49 14.55 3.66
N SER A 113 2.33 14.27 3.08
CA SER A 113 1.64 12.99 3.15
C SER A 113 0.80 12.73 1.91
N PHE A 114 0.10 11.59 1.87
CA PHE A 114 -0.72 11.20 0.73
C PHE A 114 -2.01 12.00 0.64
N ALA A 115 -2.40 12.43 -0.55
CA ALA A 115 -3.75 12.90 -0.83
C ALA A 115 -4.73 11.70 -1.03
N PRO A 116 -6.05 11.89 -0.77
CA PRO A 116 -7.07 10.85 -1.03
C PRO A 116 -7.07 10.36 -2.47
N VAL A 117 -6.90 11.30 -3.39
CA VAL A 117 -6.82 11.07 -4.84
C VAL A 117 -5.58 11.78 -5.38
N THR A 118 -4.84 11.10 -6.24
CA THR A 118 -3.67 11.66 -6.92
C THR A 118 -3.78 11.32 -8.40
N GLN A 119 -3.85 12.34 -9.26
CA GLN A 119 -3.73 12.13 -10.70
C GLN A 119 -2.28 11.88 -11.07
N LEU A 120 -2.04 10.93 -11.94
CA LEU A 120 -0.69 10.68 -12.48
C LEU A 120 -0.56 11.39 -13.81
N ASP A 121 0.29 12.41 -13.84
CA ASP A 121 0.53 13.21 -15.03
C ASP A 121 0.91 12.35 -16.24
N GLY A 122 0.27 12.63 -17.38
CA GLY A 122 0.58 12.01 -18.67
C GLY A 122 0.08 10.56 -18.87
N SER A 123 -0.41 9.88 -17.83
CA SER A 123 -0.84 8.47 -17.94
C SER A 123 -2.35 8.27 -18.01
N GLY A 124 -3.14 9.26 -17.59
CA GLY A 124 -4.59 9.11 -17.43
C GLY A 124 -5.01 8.26 -16.24
N LEU A 125 -4.07 7.73 -15.45
CA LEU A 125 -4.34 6.97 -14.23
C LEU A 125 -4.59 7.90 -13.04
N ALA A 126 -5.56 7.53 -12.20
CA ALA A 126 -5.76 8.11 -10.87
C ALA A 126 -5.44 7.09 -9.77
N ILE A 127 -4.67 7.49 -8.78
CA ILE A 127 -4.49 6.72 -7.55
C ILE A 127 -5.58 7.16 -6.57
N ILE A 128 -6.32 6.20 -6.01
CA ILE A 128 -7.31 6.42 -4.95
C ILE A 128 -6.92 5.64 -3.69
N ARG A 129 -7.35 6.14 -2.52
CA ARG A 129 -7.05 5.52 -1.22
C ARG A 129 -8.33 5.35 -0.39
N PRO A 130 -9.14 4.34 -0.72
CA PRO A 130 -10.48 4.17 -0.13
C PRO A 130 -10.48 3.96 1.39
N LEU A 131 -9.37 3.46 1.96
CA LEU A 131 -9.25 3.19 3.40
C LEU A 131 -8.56 4.32 4.18
N MET A 132 -8.34 5.47 3.56
CA MET A 132 -7.58 6.59 4.13
C MET A 132 -8.10 7.06 5.50
N TYR A 133 -9.41 6.96 5.72
CA TYR A 133 -10.07 7.37 6.97
C TYR A 133 -10.27 6.23 7.99
N VAL A 134 -9.79 5.04 7.66
CA VAL A 134 -9.92 3.83 8.50
C VAL A 134 -8.63 3.61 9.27
N GLY A 135 -8.71 3.33 10.57
CA GLY A 135 -7.53 3.00 11.38
C GLY A 135 -6.99 1.60 11.11
N GLU A 136 -5.69 1.39 11.31
CA GLU A 136 -5.06 0.08 11.15
C GLU A 136 -5.74 -1.01 12.01
N SER A 137 -6.19 -0.65 13.23
CA SER A 137 -6.92 -1.55 14.12
C SER A 137 -8.21 -2.08 13.50
N ASP A 138 -8.95 -1.22 12.80
CA ASP A 138 -10.22 -1.57 12.18
C ASP A 138 -9.99 -2.46 10.95
N VAL A 139 -8.94 -2.18 10.16
CA VAL A 139 -8.50 -3.04 9.05
C VAL A 139 -8.14 -4.43 9.55
N LYS A 140 -7.37 -4.52 10.66
CA LYS A 140 -7.03 -5.80 11.30
C LYS A 140 -8.25 -6.53 11.85
N GLY A 141 -9.15 -5.78 12.49
CA GLY A 141 -10.43 -6.31 12.98
C GLY A 141 -11.27 -6.90 11.85
N PHE A 142 -11.39 -6.19 10.74
CA PHE A 142 -12.08 -6.66 9.54
C PHE A 142 -11.44 -7.93 8.98
N LYS A 143 -10.11 -7.91 8.80
CA LYS A 143 -9.35 -9.09 8.36
C LYS A 143 -9.62 -10.32 9.23
N ASN A 144 -9.59 -10.16 10.56
CA ASN A 144 -9.83 -11.26 11.49
C ASN A 144 -11.29 -11.74 11.45
N LYS A 145 -12.25 -10.81 11.41
CA LYS A 145 -13.69 -11.14 11.35
C LYS A 145 -14.06 -11.98 10.14
N TYR A 146 -13.46 -11.68 8.99
CA TYR A 146 -13.76 -12.35 7.72
C TYR A 146 -12.69 -13.38 7.32
N ASN A 147 -11.75 -13.68 8.23
CA ASN A 147 -10.65 -14.62 8.02
C ASN A 147 -9.92 -14.41 6.67
N LEU A 148 -9.66 -13.15 6.33
CA LEU A 148 -9.01 -12.83 5.05
C LEU A 148 -7.55 -13.32 5.03
N PRO A 149 -7.09 -13.92 3.92
CA PRO A 149 -5.73 -14.41 3.82
C PRO A 149 -4.71 -13.29 3.85
N VAL A 150 -3.56 -13.59 4.45
CA VAL A 150 -2.39 -12.70 4.46
C VAL A 150 -1.19 -13.50 3.98
N CYS A 151 -0.61 -13.10 2.86
CA CYS A 151 0.64 -13.67 2.38
C CYS A 151 1.82 -13.11 3.17
N LYS A 152 2.77 -13.98 3.49
CA LYS A 152 4.03 -13.57 4.12
C LYS A 152 4.81 -12.69 3.15
N ASN A 153 5.35 -11.58 3.65
CA ASN A 153 6.26 -10.75 2.87
C ASN A 153 7.65 -11.41 2.83
N PRO A 154 8.15 -11.82 1.66
CA PRO A 154 9.45 -12.49 1.56
C PRO A 154 10.63 -11.51 1.59
N CYS A 155 10.39 -10.20 1.69
CA CYS A 155 11.45 -9.19 1.67
C CYS A 155 12.37 -9.31 2.88
N PRO A 156 13.70 -9.42 2.72
CA PRO A 156 14.64 -9.55 3.84
C PRO A 156 14.73 -8.28 4.71
N TYR A 157 14.24 -7.14 4.23
CA TYR A 157 14.18 -5.88 4.97
C TYR A 157 12.86 -5.67 5.71
N ASP A 158 11.94 -6.65 5.68
CA ASP A 158 10.67 -6.55 6.39
C ASP A 158 10.90 -6.42 7.90
N GLY A 159 10.21 -5.48 8.55
CA GLY A 159 10.38 -5.19 9.97
C GLY A 159 11.63 -4.37 10.35
N HIS A 160 12.57 -4.13 9.44
CA HIS A 160 13.85 -3.42 9.71
C HIS A 160 13.96 -2.10 8.94
N THR A 161 12.87 -1.34 8.86
CA THR A 161 12.79 -0.12 8.07
C THR A 161 12.61 1.12 8.93
N ARG A 162 12.93 2.30 8.37
CA ARG A 162 12.59 3.60 8.99
C ARG A 162 11.10 3.74 9.28
N ARG A 163 10.25 3.08 8.48
CA ARG A 163 8.81 3.05 8.71
C ARG A 163 8.45 2.30 9.99
N GLU A 164 9.09 1.19 10.28
CA GLU A 164 8.84 0.45 11.53
C GLU A 164 9.24 1.29 12.77
N TYR A 165 10.37 2.00 12.70
CA TYR A 165 10.74 2.96 13.75
C TYR A 165 9.67 4.03 13.96
N VAL A 166 9.19 4.66 12.89
CA VAL A 166 8.13 5.68 12.98
C VAL A 166 6.83 5.09 13.52
N LYS A 167 6.48 3.89 13.11
CA LYS A 167 5.30 3.17 13.62
C LYS A 167 5.36 2.96 15.13
N GLN A 168 6.51 2.58 15.65
CA GLN A 168 6.73 2.43 17.10
C GLN A 168 6.65 3.78 17.81
N LEU A 169 7.26 4.83 17.25
CA LEU A 169 7.18 6.19 17.79
C LEU A 169 5.73 6.69 17.88
N VAL A 170 4.95 6.52 16.83
CA VAL A 170 3.51 6.93 16.81
C VAL A 170 2.69 6.11 17.82
N ARG A 171 3.01 4.84 18.01
CA ARG A 171 2.39 4.01 19.04
C ARG A 171 2.71 4.53 20.45
N GLN A 172 3.98 4.83 20.72
CA GLN A 172 4.39 5.39 22.01
C GLN A 172 3.69 6.72 22.29
N LEU A 173 3.70 7.64 21.33
CA LEU A 173 2.99 8.92 21.44
C LEU A 173 1.50 8.74 21.75
N ASN A 174 0.86 7.73 21.16
CA ASN A 174 -0.56 7.47 21.41
C ASN A 174 -0.83 6.79 22.76
N MET A 175 0.14 6.06 23.33
CA MET A 175 0.06 5.54 24.69
C MET A 175 0.20 6.65 25.73
N GLU A 176 1.16 7.56 25.54
CA GLU A 176 1.40 8.69 26.44
C GLU A 176 0.30 9.77 26.33
N ASN A 177 -0.28 9.94 25.15
CA ASN A 177 -1.30 10.94 24.87
C ASN A 177 -2.44 10.32 24.03
N PRO A 178 -3.41 9.64 24.66
CA PRO A 178 -4.51 8.97 23.99
C PRO A 178 -5.25 9.89 23.01
N GLY A 179 -5.51 9.37 21.78
CA GLY A 179 -6.15 10.10 20.71
C GLY A 179 -5.21 11.00 19.88
N VAL A 180 -3.90 10.98 20.13
CA VAL A 180 -2.93 11.77 19.34
C VAL A 180 -2.97 11.40 17.86
N LYS A 181 -3.19 10.13 17.51
CA LYS A 181 -3.33 9.71 16.09
C LYS A 181 -4.43 10.46 15.36
N LYS A 182 -5.60 10.62 15.98
CA LYS A 182 -6.72 11.37 15.37
C LYS A 182 -6.37 12.85 15.18
N ARG A 183 -5.69 13.46 16.16
CA ARG A 183 -5.26 14.86 16.08
C ARG A 183 -4.19 15.05 14.98
N LEU A 184 -3.21 14.15 14.90
CA LEU A 184 -2.20 14.17 13.84
C LEU A 184 -2.84 14.03 12.46
N PHE A 185 -3.74 13.07 12.31
CA PHE A 185 -4.45 12.87 11.05
C PHE A 185 -5.29 14.12 10.67
N SER A 186 -5.99 14.71 11.61
CA SER A 186 -6.76 15.94 11.38
C SER A 186 -5.89 17.14 10.99
N ALA A 187 -4.64 17.19 11.47
CA ALA A 187 -3.70 18.26 11.13
C ALA A 187 -3.09 18.12 9.73
N ILE A 188 -3.17 16.93 9.14
CA ILE A 188 -2.64 16.65 7.79
C ILE A 188 -3.67 17.01 6.70
N GLN A 189 -4.95 17.04 7.03
CA GLN A 189 -6.07 17.34 6.12
C GLN A 189 -6.30 18.83 5.93
#